data_9f104e6a78dce1f8ab6ebce4fc3a4a14
#
_entry.id   9f104e6a78dce1f8ab6ebce4fc3a4a14
#
_cell.length_a   1.000
_cell.length_b   1.000
_cell.length_c   1.000
_cell.angle_alpha   90.00
_cell.angle_beta   90.00
_cell.angle_gamma   90.00
#
_symmetry.space_group_name_H-M   'P 1'
#
loop_
_entity.id
_entity.type
_entity.pdbx_description
1 polymer ?
#
loop_
_entity_poly.entity_id
_entity_poly.type
_entity_poly.pdbx_seq_one_letter_code
_entity_poly.pdbx_strand_id
1 'polypeptide(L)'
;MTAIQKLRAGEAALSKRHMLIGGEWVDSASREVLEVEDPAHRRPIGEVPRGRAEDVERAVKAAADAFPGWSRTIPRERGRLLARIADALEARVEELARTIALETGNALRTQARPEAKTTVDIIRYFGGLGGELKGETIPLGEHVLSYTRREPLGVVGAIIPWNAPVLLAACKIGPALCAGNTLVLKAAEDAPLGVLLLAEVCQEFLPPGVLNVLTGLGEECGAPLANHPTVSKLSFTGSTEVGKLIMRAASDRIVPVSLELGGKSPSIVFPDANEDWVIDGIIAAMRFTRQSQSCTAGSRLFLHRDIFDNFLDALSQKVKAFKLGDPLDETSDIGTIINEKQFNKVCGYVEEGLKRREARVVTGGLPPKEGALSEGYYAIPTIFANVANDWRLAREEIFGPVLVAISWTDEADVIRMAND
;
A
#
# COMPACT_ATOMS: atom_id res chain seq x y z
N MET A 1 20.07 -13.47 18.91
CA MET A 1 18.92 -12.55 18.75
C MET A 1 19.19 -11.63 17.56
N THR A 2 18.23 -11.48 16.66
CA THR A 2 18.30 -10.51 15.56
C THR A 2 18.19 -9.07 16.10
N ALA A 3 18.58 -8.06 15.31
CA ALA A 3 18.41 -6.65 15.70
C ALA A 3 16.93 -6.35 16.09
N ILE A 4 15.98 -6.90 15.34
CA ILE A 4 14.53 -6.78 15.62
C ILE A 4 14.15 -7.44 16.96
N GLN A 5 14.70 -8.61 17.28
CA GLN A 5 14.45 -9.25 18.58
C GLN A 5 15.03 -8.46 19.76
N LYS A 6 16.20 -7.81 19.56
CA LYS A 6 16.80 -6.93 20.55
C LYS A 6 16.00 -5.65 20.77
N LEU A 7 15.47 -5.05 19.68
CA LEU A 7 14.57 -3.90 19.75
C LEU A 7 13.29 -4.23 20.54
N ARG A 8 12.69 -5.40 20.30
CA ARG A 8 11.51 -5.85 21.05
C ARG A 8 11.78 -6.12 22.52
N ALA A 9 12.96 -6.60 22.85
CA ALA A 9 13.38 -6.81 24.23
C ALA A 9 13.77 -5.50 24.96
N GLY A 10 13.74 -4.34 24.28
CA GLY A 10 14.24 -3.08 24.84
C GLY A 10 15.76 -3.03 25.01
N GLU A 11 16.47 -3.99 24.42
CA GLU A 11 17.93 -4.15 24.56
C GLU A 11 18.74 -3.42 23.48
N ALA A 12 18.07 -2.89 22.44
CA ALA A 12 18.69 -2.16 21.34
C ALA A 12 18.21 -0.71 21.31
N ALA A 13 19.10 0.21 20.95
CA ALA A 13 18.74 1.59 20.64
C ALA A 13 17.78 1.62 19.42
N LEU A 14 16.89 2.60 19.41
CA LEU A 14 16.00 2.85 18.27
C LEU A 14 16.81 2.93 16.97
N SER A 15 16.31 2.28 15.91
CA SER A 15 16.94 2.30 14.60
C SER A 15 16.77 3.68 13.97
N LYS A 16 17.81 4.52 13.97
CA LYS A 16 17.79 5.76 13.20
C LYS A 16 18.05 5.45 11.74
N ARG A 17 17.15 5.88 10.86
CA ARG A 17 17.29 5.80 9.41
C ARG A 17 17.34 7.22 8.81
N HIS A 18 17.81 7.33 7.58
CA HIS A 18 18.00 8.60 6.88
C HIS A 18 17.23 8.60 5.56
N MET A 19 16.98 9.77 5.00
CA MET A 19 16.48 9.93 3.63
C MET A 19 17.59 9.65 2.63
N LEU A 20 17.24 9.13 1.46
CA LEU A 20 18.16 8.99 0.32
C LEU A 20 17.97 10.16 -0.63
N ILE A 21 18.97 11.05 -0.75
CA ILE A 21 18.95 12.19 -1.66
C ILE A 21 20.29 12.25 -2.40
N GLY A 22 20.25 12.23 -3.74
CA GLY A 22 21.43 12.37 -4.57
C GLY A 22 22.47 11.25 -4.41
N GLY A 23 22.07 10.08 -3.90
CA GLY A 23 22.95 8.96 -3.61
C GLY A 23 23.56 9.00 -2.20
N GLU A 24 23.16 9.95 -1.34
CA GLU A 24 23.64 10.10 0.02
C GLU A 24 22.50 9.88 1.03
N TRP A 25 22.84 9.30 2.17
CA TRP A 25 21.93 9.17 3.32
C TRP A 25 22.03 10.42 4.19
N VAL A 26 20.92 11.16 4.26
CA VAL A 26 20.89 12.49 4.88
C VAL A 26 19.78 12.64 5.91
N ASP A 27 20.02 13.48 6.91
CA ASP A 27 18.98 14.01 7.80
C ASP A 27 18.16 15.10 7.08
N SER A 28 16.99 15.44 7.65
CA SER A 28 16.22 16.59 7.19
C SER A 28 16.97 17.90 7.45
N ALA A 29 16.73 18.91 6.63
CA ALA A 29 17.31 20.25 6.82
C ALA A 29 16.95 20.83 8.19
N SER A 30 15.75 20.55 8.70
CA SER A 30 15.30 20.97 10.03
C SER A 30 15.93 20.16 11.18
N ARG A 31 16.52 19.00 10.89
CA ARG A 31 17.01 18.01 11.87
C ARG A 31 15.92 17.42 12.77
N GLU A 32 14.66 17.71 12.50
CA GLU A 32 13.54 17.08 13.17
C GLU A 32 13.36 15.62 12.71
N VAL A 33 12.81 14.79 13.60
CA VAL A 33 12.54 13.37 13.34
C VAL A 33 11.07 13.03 13.56
N LEU A 34 10.65 11.93 12.98
CA LEU A 34 9.38 11.26 13.24
C LEU A 34 9.70 9.90 13.85
N GLU A 35 8.99 9.55 14.91
CA GLU A 35 9.05 8.20 15.48
C GLU A 35 8.21 7.24 14.62
N VAL A 36 8.71 6.02 14.45
CA VAL A 36 7.99 4.91 13.81
C VAL A 36 7.56 3.94 14.91
N GLU A 37 6.27 3.64 14.97
CA GLU A 37 5.67 2.81 16.02
C GLU A 37 5.58 1.33 15.61
N ASP A 38 5.74 0.42 16.57
CA ASP A 38 5.25 -0.97 16.50
C ASP A 38 3.78 -0.99 16.93
N PRO A 39 2.82 -1.15 16.01
CA PRO A 39 1.41 -1.09 16.32
C PRO A 39 0.91 -2.25 17.20
N ALA A 40 1.69 -3.33 17.30
CA ALA A 40 1.35 -4.47 18.16
C ALA A 40 1.61 -4.21 19.65
N HIS A 41 2.51 -3.25 19.97
CA HIS A 41 2.91 -2.95 21.34
C HIS A 41 2.87 -1.45 21.67
N ARG A 42 2.44 -0.60 20.74
CA ARG A 42 2.36 0.86 20.90
C ARG A 42 3.64 1.48 21.43
N ARG A 43 4.75 1.14 20.81
CA ARG A 43 6.07 1.63 21.23
C ARG A 43 6.93 1.99 20.02
N PRO A 44 7.83 2.97 20.16
CA PRO A 44 8.72 3.34 19.06
C PRO A 44 9.72 2.22 18.77
N ILE A 45 10.00 2.02 17.47
CA ILE A 45 10.95 1.05 16.93
C ILE A 45 12.04 1.69 16.08
N GLY A 46 11.84 2.94 15.68
CA GLY A 46 12.79 3.68 14.88
C GLY A 46 12.47 5.15 14.81
N GLU A 47 13.42 5.90 14.26
CA GLU A 47 13.28 7.32 13.94
C GLU A 47 13.68 7.55 12.49
N VAL A 48 12.93 8.42 11.80
CA VAL A 48 13.23 8.88 10.44
C VAL A 48 13.20 10.40 10.37
N PRO A 49 13.93 11.05 9.43
CA PRO A 49 13.89 12.48 9.28
C PRO A 49 12.49 12.99 8.96
N ARG A 50 12.08 14.12 9.55
CA ARG A 50 10.89 14.86 9.20
C ARG A 50 11.21 15.80 8.04
N GLY A 51 11.21 15.25 6.81
CA GLY A 51 11.48 16.00 5.58
C GLY A 51 10.41 17.05 5.29
N ARG A 52 10.86 18.18 4.75
CA ARG A 52 10.04 19.35 4.42
C ARG A 52 10.31 19.83 3.00
N ALA A 53 9.73 20.95 2.61
CA ALA A 53 9.86 21.54 1.27
C ALA A 53 11.32 21.72 0.82
N GLU A 54 12.24 22.06 1.71
CA GLU A 54 13.68 22.21 1.41
C GLU A 54 14.31 20.88 1.01
N ASP A 55 13.94 19.78 1.68
CA ASP A 55 14.42 18.43 1.35
C ASP A 55 13.85 17.94 0.03
N VAL A 56 12.58 18.31 -0.26
CA VAL A 56 11.95 18.06 -1.55
C VAL A 56 12.71 18.78 -2.67
N GLU A 57 13.04 20.06 -2.50
CA GLU A 57 13.84 20.83 -3.48
C GLU A 57 15.17 20.14 -3.76
N ARG A 58 15.89 19.71 -2.70
CA ARG A 58 17.17 19.00 -2.82
C ARG A 58 17.01 17.69 -3.61
N ALA A 59 15.97 16.90 -3.29
CA ALA A 59 15.72 15.62 -3.93
C ALA A 59 15.30 15.76 -5.39
N VAL A 60 14.43 16.73 -5.71
CA VAL A 60 14.01 17.01 -7.09
C VAL A 60 15.16 17.55 -7.92
N LYS A 61 16.00 18.42 -7.34
CA LYS A 61 17.20 18.90 -8.02
C LYS A 61 18.15 17.74 -8.33
N ALA A 62 18.43 16.87 -7.36
CA ALA A 62 19.28 15.69 -7.58
C ALA A 62 18.71 14.75 -8.67
N ALA A 63 17.40 14.55 -8.69
CA ALA A 63 16.71 13.78 -9.72
C ALA A 63 16.82 14.44 -11.11
N ALA A 64 16.66 15.76 -11.20
CA ALA A 64 16.79 16.52 -12.43
C ALA A 64 18.23 16.48 -12.99
N ASP A 65 19.22 16.62 -12.11
CA ASP A 65 20.64 16.56 -12.48
C ASP A 65 21.03 15.15 -12.99
N ALA A 66 20.44 14.06 -12.43
CA ALA A 66 20.69 12.68 -12.85
C ALA A 66 19.93 12.30 -14.14
N PHE A 67 18.81 12.94 -14.44
CA PHE A 67 17.91 12.57 -15.55
C PHE A 67 18.61 12.51 -16.92
N PRO A 68 19.43 13.48 -17.36
CA PRO A 68 20.08 13.44 -18.68
C PRO A 68 20.99 12.21 -18.88
N GLY A 69 21.66 11.75 -17.83
CA GLY A 69 22.49 10.53 -17.86
C GLY A 69 21.64 9.27 -17.92
N TRP A 70 20.67 9.19 -16.99
CA TRP A 70 19.81 8.01 -16.87
C TRP A 70 18.89 7.78 -18.09
N SER A 71 18.29 8.83 -18.61
CA SER A 71 17.41 8.77 -19.79
C SER A 71 18.11 8.25 -21.05
N ARG A 72 19.42 8.50 -21.20
CA ARG A 72 20.24 8.01 -22.30
C ARG A 72 20.79 6.60 -22.09
N THR A 73 20.71 6.06 -20.86
CA THR A 73 21.12 4.67 -20.61
C THR A 73 20.25 3.74 -21.44
N ILE A 74 20.89 2.81 -22.13
CA ILE A 74 20.21 1.85 -23.01
C ILE A 74 19.10 1.14 -22.23
N PRO A 75 17.87 1.02 -22.76
CA PRO A 75 16.73 0.42 -22.02
C PRO A 75 17.02 -0.97 -21.44
N ARG A 76 17.71 -1.82 -22.20
CA ARG A 76 18.15 -3.15 -21.73
C ARG A 76 19.10 -3.07 -20.52
N GLU A 77 19.95 -2.05 -20.46
CA GLU A 77 20.86 -1.88 -19.33
C GLU A 77 20.11 -1.46 -18.08
N ARG A 78 19.14 -0.54 -18.18
CA ARG A 78 18.23 -0.22 -17.08
C ARG A 78 17.50 -1.48 -16.59
N GLY A 79 17.01 -2.31 -17.51
CA GLY A 79 16.41 -3.59 -17.19
C GLY A 79 17.33 -4.55 -16.43
N ARG A 80 18.61 -4.66 -16.84
CA ARG A 80 19.61 -5.48 -16.15
C ARG A 80 19.88 -4.98 -14.73
N LEU A 81 19.94 -3.66 -14.52
CA LEU A 81 20.12 -3.08 -13.19
C LEU A 81 18.93 -3.41 -12.28
N LEU A 82 17.70 -3.28 -12.78
CA LEU A 82 16.51 -3.68 -12.04
C LEU A 82 16.48 -5.18 -11.70
N ALA A 83 16.91 -6.04 -12.62
CA ALA A 83 17.04 -7.49 -12.36
C ALA A 83 18.05 -7.77 -11.23
N ARG A 84 19.21 -7.10 -11.25
CA ARG A 84 20.22 -7.22 -10.17
C ARG A 84 19.70 -6.71 -8.82
N ILE A 85 18.91 -5.61 -8.82
CA ILE A 85 18.23 -5.12 -7.62
C ILE A 85 17.27 -6.20 -7.10
N ALA A 86 16.49 -6.84 -7.98
CA ALA A 86 15.58 -7.91 -7.58
C ALA A 86 16.33 -9.10 -6.96
N ASP A 87 17.45 -9.52 -7.54
CA ASP A 87 18.27 -10.62 -7.03
C ASP A 87 18.88 -10.28 -5.65
N ALA A 88 19.38 -9.07 -5.47
CA ALA A 88 19.90 -8.59 -4.18
C ALA A 88 18.79 -8.48 -3.11
N LEU A 89 17.61 -8.03 -3.51
CA LEU A 89 16.45 -7.93 -2.63
C LEU A 89 15.93 -9.31 -2.22
N GLU A 90 15.95 -10.29 -3.14
CA GLU A 90 15.56 -11.68 -2.88
C GLU A 90 16.42 -12.30 -1.76
N ALA A 91 17.72 -12.00 -1.75
CA ALA A 91 18.61 -12.42 -0.67
C ALA A 91 18.29 -11.81 0.70
N ARG A 92 17.54 -10.71 0.74
CA ARG A 92 17.13 -9.99 1.96
C ARG A 92 15.61 -10.07 2.24
N VAL A 93 14.88 -10.96 1.57
CA VAL A 93 13.41 -11.07 1.70
C VAL A 93 12.94 -11.24 3.14
N GLU A 94 13.61 -12.06 3.93
CA GLU A 94 13.19 -12.29 5.32
C GLU A 94 13.44 -11.07 6.22
N GLU A 95 14.53 -10.33 6.01
CA GLU A 95 14.79 -9.07 6.70
C GLU A 95 13.72 -8.03 6.35
N LEU A 96 13.41 -7.90 5.06
CA LEU A 96 12.38 -7.00 4.58
C LEU A 96 11.00 -7.37 5.13
N ALA A 97 10.64 -8.66 5.12
CA ALA A 97 9.38 -9.15 5.64
C ALA A 97 9.21 -8.85 7.14
N ARG A 98 10.25 -9.04 7.94
CA ARG A 98 10.23 -8.74 9.37
C ARG A 98 10.13 -7.24 9.64
N THR A 99 10.79 -6.42 8.82
CA THR A 99 10.68 -4.96 8.90
C THR A 99 9.25 -4.51 8.60
N ILE A 100 8.64 -5.03 7.51
CA ILE A 100 7.24 -4.76 7.15
C ILE A 100 6.31 -5.18 8.30
N ALA A 101 6.47 -6.40 8.83
CA ALA A 101 5.60 -6.90 9.91
C ALA A 101 5.69 -6.00 11.15
N LEU A 102 6.88 -5.53 11.49
CA LEU A 102 7.14 -4.72 12.68
C LEU A 102 6.53 -3.32 12.58
N GLU A 103 6.67 -2.63 11.42
CA GLU A 103 6.19 -1.25 11.26
C GLU A 103 4.71 -1.16 10.86
N THR A 104 4.18 -2.18 10.14
CA THR A 104 2.80 -2.13 9.64
C THR A 104 1.81 -2.93 10.49
N GLY A 105 2.31 -3.82 11.35
CA GLY A 105 1.48 -4.78 12.06
C GLY A 105 0.93 -5.92 11.18
N ASN A 106 1.33 -6.03 9.92
CA ASN A 106 0.95 -7.13 9.04
C ASN A 106 1.58 -8.46 9.52
N ALA A 107 0.78 -9.52 9.69
CA ALA A 107 1.29 -10.80 10.11
C ALA A 107 2.36 -11.35 9.15
N LEU A 108 3.51 -11.74 9.69
CA LEU A 108 4.72 -12.13 8.95
C LEU A 108 4.43 -13.24 7.94
N ARG A 109 3.74 -14.31 8.37
CA ARG A 109 3.45 -15.49 7.57
C ARG A 109 2.47 -15.20 6.44
N THR A 110 1.38 -14.51 6.73
CA THR A 110 0.25 -14.37 5.81
C THR A 110 0.32 -13.14 4.91
N GLN A 111 1.04 -12.09 5.33
CA GLN A 111 1.08 -10.82 4.58
C GLN A 111 2.47 -10.25 4.37
N ALA A 112 3.29 -10.07 5.41
CA ALA A 112 4.55 -9.34 5.23
C ALA A 112 5.57 -10.10 4.37
N ARG A 113 5.70 -11.42 4.56
CA ARG A 113 6.59 -12.24 3.73
C ARG A 113 6.08 -12.38 2.29
N PRO A 114 4.79 -12.63 2.00
CA PRO A 114 4.23 -12.51 0.66
C PRO A 114 4.45 -11.13 0.01
N GLU A 115 4.29 -10.02 0.75
CA GLU A 115 4.55 -8.68 0.23
C GLU A 115 6.01 -8.51 -0.18
N ALA A 116 6.96 -8.92 0.66
CA ALA A 116 8.38 -8.85 0.36
C ALA A 116 8.74 -9.67 -0.90
N LYS A 117 8.18 -10.88 -1.05
CA LYS A 117 8.38 -11.71 -2.26
C LYS A 117 7.79 -11.06 -3.51
N THR A 118 6.53 -10.58 -3.43
CA THR A 118 5.88 -9.91 -4.55
C THR A 118 6.62 -8.63 -4.96
N THR A 119 7.24 -7.93 -4.02
CA THR A 119 8.10 -6.77 -4.30
C THR A 119 9.27 -7.15 -5.22
N VAL A 120 9.95 -8.27 -4.94
CA VAL A 120 11.00 -8.81 -5.79
C VAL A 120 10.49 -9.12 -7.20
N ASP A 121 9.32 -9.80 -7.28
CA ASP A 121 8.70 -10.18 -8.55
C ASP A 121 8.34 -8.95 -9.40
N ILE A 122 7.82 -7.89 -8.78
CA ILE A 122 7.48 -6.64 -9.47
C ILE A 122 8.74 -5.97 -10.04
N ILE A 123 9.80 -5.83 -9.24
CA ILE A 123 11.06 -5.23 -9.72
C ILE A 123 11.64 -6.08 -10.86
N ARG A 124 11.65 -7.40 -10.74
CA ARG A 124 12.12 -8.34 -11.78
C ARG A 124 11.27 -8.24 -13.05
N TYR A 125 9.95 -8.15 -12.93
CA TYR A 125 9.04 -7.97 -14.05
C TYR A 125 9.37 -6.72 -14.86
N PHE A 126 9.49 -5.56 -14.22
CA PHE A 126 9.86 -4.33 -14.91
C PHE A 126 11.29 -4.36 -15.47
N GLY A 127 12.21 -5.07 -14.82
CA GLY A 127 13.54 -5.35 -15.36
C GLY A 127 13.45 -6.07 -16.71
N GLY A 128 12.58 -7.07 -16.83
CA GLY A 128 12.32 -7.80 -18.07
C GLY A 128 11.74 -6.94 -19.20
N LEU A 129 11.01 -5.89 -18.86
CA LEU A 129 10.40 -4.97 -19.85
C LEU A 129 11.37 -3.94 -20.45
N GLY A 130 12.62 -3.86 -19.96
CA GLY A 130 13.58 -2.86 -20.44
C GLY A 130 13.86 -2.92 -21.95
N GLY A 131 13.74 -4.11 -22.57
CA GLY A 131 13.88 -4.30 -24.02
C GLY A 131 12.59 -4.11 -24.83
N GLU A 132 11.43 -3.93 -24.18
CA GLU A 132 10.12 -3.95 -24.81
C GLU A 132 9.49 -2.56 -24.97
N LEU A 133 10.21 -1.49 -24.64
CA LEU A 133 9.76 -0.11 -24.82
C LEU A 133 9.84 0.31 -26.31
N LYS A 134 8.99 -0.33 -27.13
CA LYS A 134 8.97 -0.16 -28.60
C LYS A 134 7.96 0.93 -28.98
N GLY A 135 8.20 1.57 -30.12
CA GLY A 135 7.22 2.37 -30.86
C GLY A 135 6.61 1.56 -31.99
N GLU A 136 5.74 2.21 -32.76
CA GLU A 136 5.02 1.64 -33.86
C GLU A 136 5.33 2.40 -35.15
N THR A 137 5.30 1.72 -36.31
CA THR A 137 5.32 2.34 -37.63
C THR A 137 3.89 2.43 -38.16
N ILE A 138 3.45 3.64 -38.54
CA ILE A 138 2.07 3.91 -38.97
C ILE A 138 2.06 4.07 -40.49
N PRO A 139 1.33 3.24 -41.25
CA PRO A 139 1.28 3.31 -42.71
C PRO A 139 0.39 4.47 -43.15
N LEU A 140 0.97 5.55 -43.68
CA LEU A 140 0.28 6.73 -44.20
C LEU A 140 0.47 6.92 -45.72
N GLY A 141 1.03 5.92 -46.45
CA GLY A 141 1.28 5.94 -47.87
C GLY A 141 2.80 5.90 -48.22
N GLU A 142 3.09 5.70 -49.51
CA GLU A 142 4.47 5.43 -50.02
C GLU A 142 5.47 6.55 -49.71
N HIS A 143 5.00 7.79 -49.64
CA HIS A 143 5.89 8.94 -49.48
C HIS A 143 5.97 9.48 -48.05
N VAL A 144 5.34 8.79 -47.07
CA VAL A 144 5.30 9.23 -45.68
C VAL A 144 5.85 8.16 -44.76
N LEU A 145 6.91 8.46 -44.01
CA LEU A 145 7.36 7.66 -42.90
C LEU A 145 6.80 8.23 -41.59
N SER A 146 5.90 7.51 -40.94
CA SER A 146 5.36 7.88 -39.63
C SER A 146 5.67 6.79 -38.61
N TYR A 147 6.21 7.18 -37.46
CA TYR A 147 6.48 6.25 -36.37
C TYR A 147 6.31 6.95 -35.02
N THR A 148 6.02 6.16 -33.99
CA THR A 148 6.01 6.60 -32.60
C THR A 148 7.31 6.20 -31.91
N ARG A 149 7.74 7.00 -30.93
CA ARG A 149 8.86 6.70 -30.07
C ARG A 149 8.46 6.90 -28.62
N ARG A 150 8.77 5.92 -27.75
CA ARG A 150 8.59 6.06 -26.31
C ARG A 150 9.76 6.79 -25.71
N GLU A 151 9.49 7.90 -25.02
CA GLU A 151 10.51 8.72 -24.39
C GLU A 151 10.18 8.90 -22.89
N PRO A 152 11.21 8.99 -22.01
CA PRO A 152 10.98 9.27 -20.59
C PRO A 152 10.45 10.70 -20.41
N LEU A 153 9.59 10.86 -19.40
CA LEU A 153 8.93 12.14 -19.10
C LEU A 153 9.84 13.14 -18.37
N GLY A 154 10.76 12.65 -17.55
CA GLY A 154 11.59 13.50 -16.69
C GLY A 154 11.63 13.01 -15.24
N VAL A 155 11.49 13.94 -14.31
CA VAL A 155 11.40 13.64 -12.88
C VAL A 155 9.97 13.20 -12.53
N VAL A 156 9.82 12.02 -11.95
CA VAL A 156 8.55 11.51 -11.43
C VAL A 156 8.47 11.75 -9.92
N GLY A 157 7.42 12.42 -9.46
CA GLY A 157 7.08 12.52 -8.04
C GLY A 157 6.09 11.43 -7.67
N ALA A 158 6.46 10.55 -6.73
CA ALA A 158 5.60 9.49 -6.25
C ALA A 158 5.33 9.60 -4.75
N ILE A 159 4.08 9.34 -4.35
CA ILE A 159 3.65 9.33 -2.95
C ILE A 159 2.91 8.03 -2.70
N ILE A 160 3.31 7.29 -1.67
CA ILE A 160 2.77 5.97 -1.35
C ILE A 160 2.19 5.92 0.07
N PRO A 161 1.17 5.06 0.30
CA PRO A 161 0.58 4.83 1.61
C PRO A 161 1.33 3.77 2.41
N TRP A 162 0.85 3.51 3.61
CA TRP A 162 1.43 2.63 4.62
C TRP A 162 0.97 1.17 4.59
N ASN A 163 -0.12 0.83 3.90
CA ASN A 163 -0.76 -0.49 4.01
C ASN A 163 -0.03 -1.63 3.29
N ALA A 164 0.74 -1.31 2.25
CA ALA A 164 1.65 -2.22 1.55
C ALA A 164 2.87 -1.44 1.06
N PRO A 165 3.68 -0.88 1.99
CA PRO A 165 4.60 0.20 1.67
C PRO A 165 5.66 -0.20 0.66
N VAL A 166 6.24 -1.38 0.80
CA VAL A 166 7.35 -1.83 -0.05
C VAL A 166 6.86 -2.29 -1.42
N LEU A 167 5.75 -3.01 -1.47
CA LEU A 167 5.11 -3.41 -2.72
C LEU A 167 4.70 -2.20 -3.56
N LEU A 168 4.07 -1.20 -2.92
CA LEU A 168 3.64 0.02 -3.61
C LEU A 168 4.82 0.90 -4.01
N ALA A 169 5.92 0.90 -3.25
CA ALA A 169 7.18 1.52 -3.68
C ALA A 169 7.71 0.83 -4.96
N ALA A 170 7.75 -0.49 -5.00
CA ALA A 170 8.19 -1.24 -6.19
C ALA A 170 7.32 -0.96 -7.42
N CYS A 171 5.99 -0.81 -7.25
CA CYS A 171 5.05 -0.41 -8.30
C CYS A 171 5.31 1.01 -8.85
N LYS A 172 6.05 1.85 -8.15
CA LYS A 172 6.48 3.19 -8.62
C LYS A 172 7.92 3.14 -9.15
N ILE A 173 8.83 2.50 -8.44
CA ILE A 173 10.26 2.41 -8.78
C ILE A 173 10.46 1.65 -10.09
N GLY A 174 9.90 0.45 -10.20
CA GLY A 174 10.09 -0.42 -11.37
C GLY A 174 9.75 0.27 -12.70
N PRO A 175 8.50 0.71 -12.92
CA PRO A 175 8.11 1.33 -14.18
C PRO A 175 8.79 2.67 -14.44
N ALA A 176 8.98 3.52 -13.40
CA ALA A 176 9.63 4.82 -13.59
C ALA A 176 11.07 4.67 -14.09
N LEU A 177 11.86 3.83 -13.41
CA LEU A 177 13.26 3.63 -13.75
C LEU A 177 13.44 2.84 -15.05
N CYS A 178 12.62 1.80 -15.29
CA CYS A 178 12.63 1.04 -16.54
C CYS A 178 12.38 1.96 -17.74
N ALA A 179 11.41 2.88 -17.64
CA ALA A 179 11.10 3.84 -18.70
C ALA A 179 12.17 4.93 -18.88
N GLY A 180 13.15 5.03 -17.98
CA GLY A 180 14.25 6.01 -18.06
C GLY A 180 13.96 7.34 -17.36
N ASN A 181 12.92 7.39 -16.52
CA ASN A 181 12.66 8.53 -15.64
C ASN A 181 13.53 8.46 -14.39
N THR A 182 13.78 9.59 -13.75
CA THR A 182 14.26 9.65 -12.38
C THR A 182 13.09 9.79 -11.41
N LEU A 183 13.27 9.37 -10.16
CA LEU A 183 12.17 9.25 -9.20
C LEU A 183 12.51 9.95 -7.88
N VAL A 184 11.55 10.71 -7.38
CA VAL A 184 11.47 11.17 -5.99
C VAL A 184 10.25 10.50 -5.37
N LEU A 185 10.48 9.59 -4.42
CA LEU A 185 9.46 8.82 -3.72
C LEU A 185 9.31 9.32 -2.29
N LYS A 186 8.10 9.73 -1.90
CA LYS A 186 7.76 10.03 -0.51
C LYS A 186 7.12 8.79 0.14
N ALA A 187 7.80 8.18 1.10
CA ALA A 187 7.27 7.08 1.91
C ALA A 187 6.20 7.58 2.89
N ALA A 188 5.30 6.68 3.31
CA ALA A 188 4.36 6.99 4.39
C ALA A 188 5.10 7.18 5.72
N GLU A 189 4.64 8.11 6.55
CA GLU A 189 5.21 8.39 7.87
C GLU A 189 5.08 7.21 8.84
N ASP A 190 3.99 6.44 8.74
CA ASP A 190 3.73 5.28 9.61
C ASP A 190 4.54 4.02 9.22
N ALA A 191 5.01 3.92 7.95
CA ALA A 191 5.69 2.72 7.46
C ALA A 191 6.84 3.05 6.47
N PRO A 192 7.88 3.77 6.92
CA PRO A 192 8.99 4.17 6.05
C PRO A 192 10.16 3.20 6.04
N LEU A 193 10.31 2.33 7.07
CA LEU A 193 11.55 1.57 7.31
C LEU A 193 11.80 0.52 6.23
N GLY A 194 10.77 -0.21 5.82
CA GLY A 194 10.87 -1.19 4.73
C GLY A 194 11.17 -0.53 3.38
N VAL A 195 10.61 0.66 3.14
CA VAL A 195 10.88 1.44 1.91
C VAL A 195 12.33 1.94 1.90
N LEU A 196 12.86 2.38 3.03
CA LEU A 196 14.26 2.78 3.15
C LEU A 196 15.21 1.59 3.00
N LEU A 197 14.84 0.40 3.47
CA LEU A 197 15.58 -0.84 3.23
C LEU A 197 15.60 -1.20 1.73
N LEU A 198 14.46 -1.06 1.03
CA LEU A 198 14.41 -1.23 -0.43
C LEU A 198 15.31 -0.20 -1.14
N ALA A 199 15.29 1.06 -0.70
CA ALA A 199 16.15 2.12 -1.24
C ALA A 199 17.64 1.83 -1.04
N GLU A 200 18.02 1.26 0.10
CA GLU A 200 19.39 0.82 0.41
C GLU A 200 19.88 -0.21 -0.62
N VAL A 201 19.07 -1.22 -0.92
CA VAL A 201 19.39 -2.20 -1.97
C VAL A 201 19.46 -1.54 -3.36
N CYS A 202 18.52 -0.65 -3.68
CA CYS A 202 18.52 0.04 -4.97
C CYS A 202 19.79 0.89 -5.19
N GLN A 203 20.25 1.58 -4.14
CA GLN A 203 21.41 2.47 -4.20
C GLN A 203 22.71 1.74 -4.59
N GLU A 204 22.85 0.46 -4.26
CA GLU A 204 24.05 -0.33 -4.63
C GLU A 204 24.24 -0.44 -6.15
N PHE A 205 23.16 -0.26 -6.93
CA PHE A 205 23.15 -0.52 -8.38
C PHE A 205 22.83 0.72 -9.22
N LEU A 206 22.17 1.71 -8.62
CA LEU A 206 21.71 2.90 -9.36
C LEU A 206 22.70 4.05 -9.25
N PRO A 207 22.88 4.85 -10.34
CA PRO A 207 23.63 6.09 -10.25
C PRO A 207 23.01 7.06 -9.23
N PRO A 208 23.83 7.89 -8.56
CA PRO A 208 23.34 8.91 -7.64
C PRO A 208 22.24 9.79 -8.25
N GLY A 209 21.17 10.06 -7.49
CA GLY A 209 20.05 10.91 -7.90
C GLY A 209 19.00 10.25 -8.78
N VAL A 210 19.24 9.05 -9.35
CA VAL A 210 18.23 8.33 -10.15
C VAL A 210 17.01 7.93 -9.29
N LEU A 211 17.23 7.50 -8.05
CA LEU A 211 16.23 7.26 -7.04
C LEU A 211 16.51 8.15 -5.83
N ASN A 212 15.50 8.88 -5.37
CA ASN A 212 15.52 9.62 -4.12
C ASN A 212 14.31 9.21 -3.28
N VAL A 213 14.51 8.97 -1.99
CA VAL A 213 13.45 8.53 -1.07
C VAL A 213 13.39 9.48 0.11
N LEU A 214 12.23 10.12 0.25
CA LEU A 214 11.92 11.06 1.30
C LEU A 214 11.00 10.45 2.35
N THR A 215 11.20 10.84 3.59
CA THR A 215 10.29 10.64 4.71
C THR A 215 9.74 11.99 5.15
N GLY A 216 8.59 12.01 5.83
CA GLY A 216 7.94 13.26 6.25
C GLY A 216 6.43 13.19 6.15
N LEU A 217 5.76 14.20 6.69
CA LEU A 217 4.31 14.30 6.69
C LEU A 217 3.75 14.64 5.30
N GLY A 218 2.53 14.23 5.04
CA GLY A 218 1.85 14.48 3.76
C GLY A 218 1.83 15.97 3.39
N GLU A 219 1.47 16.84 4.33
CA GLU A 219 1.34 18.28 4.12
C GLU A 219 2.69 18.99 3.98
N GLU A 220 3.73 18.54 4.71
CA GLU A 220 5.03 19.20 4.78
C GLU A 220 6.02 18.74 3.71
N CYS A 221 5.89 17.50 3.24
CA CYS A 221 6.79 16.87 2.27
C CYS A 221 6.02 16.45 0.99
N GLY A 222 4.86 15.81 1.14
CA GLY A 222 4.06 15.34 0.00
C GLY A 222 3.46 16.46 -0.84
N ALA A 223 2.86 17.49 -0.22
CA ALA A 223 2.28 18.61 -0.92
C ALA A 223 3.34 19.45 -1.68
N PRO A 224 4.51 19.79 -1.10
CA PRO A 224 5.61 20.41 -1.86
C PRO A 224 6.06 19.56 -3.06
N LEU A 225 6.18 18.24 -2.91
CA LEU A 225 6.52 17.34 -4.02
C LEU A 225 5.48 17.39 -5.14
N ALA A 226 4.20 17.35 -4.78
CA ALA A 226 3.09 17.39 -5.74
C ALA A 226 3.02 18.72 -6.50
N ASN A 227 3.41 19.83 -5.87
CA ASN A 227 3.38 21.17 -6.47
C ASN A 227 4.71 21.59 -7.10
N HIS A 228 5.75 20.75 -7.05
CA HIS A 228 7.09 21.15 -7.50
C HIS A 228 7.15 21.36 -9.03
N PRO A 229 7.64 22.51 -9.54
CA PRO A 229 7.56 22.85 -10.95
C PRO A 229 8.36 21.92 -11.88
N THR A 230 9.45 21.32 -11.40
CA THR A 230 10.30 20.41 -12.17
C THR A 230 9.76 18.99 -12.28
N VAL A 231 8.77 18.61 -11.46
CA VAL A 231 8.15 17.27 -11.51
C VAL A 231 7.29 17.16 -12.75
N SER A 232 7.63 16.23 -13.65
CA SER A 232 6.99 16.05 -14.97
C SER A 232 5.82 15.06 -14.93
N LYS A 233 5.67 14.27 -13.87
CA LYS A 233 4.56 13.33 -13.66
C LYS A 233 4.35 13.11 -12.17
N LEU A 234 3.07 13.01 -11.76
CA LEU A 234 2.70 12.59 -10.41
C LEU A 234 2.15 11.17 -10.42
N SER A 235 2.52 10.39 -9.40
CA SER A 235 1.98 9.06 -9.16
C SER A 235 1.63 8.93 -7.67
N PHE A 236 0.34 8.86 -7.38
CA PHE A 236 -0.18 8.84 -6.03
C PHE A 236 -0.95 7.55 -5.76
N THR A 237 -0.76 6.99 -4.57
CA THR A 237 -1.62 5.93 -4.01
C THR A 237 -2.01 6.34 -2.60
N GLY A 238 -3.31 6.37 -2.30
CA GLY A 238 -3.84 6.76 -0.99
C GLY A 238 -5.33 7.05 -1.00
N SER A 239 -5.79 7.94 -0.11
CA SER A 239 -7.22 8.27 0.01
C SER A 239 -7.73 9.09 -1.19
N THR A 240 -9.03 8.92 -1.50
CA THR A 240 -9.70 9.72 -2.54
C THR A 240 -9.64 11.22 -2.26
N GLU A 241 -9.71 11.62 -1.00
CA GLU A 241 -9.62 13.02 -0.60
C GLU A 241 -8.27 13.64 -0.98
N VAL A 242 -7.18 12.98 -0.61
CA VAL A 242 -5.82 13.43 -0.99
C VAL A 242 -5.59 13.31 -2.49
N GLY A 243 -6.12 12.27 -3.14
CA GLY A 243 -6.06 12.13 -4.59
C GLY A 243 -6.65 13.32 -5.36
N LYS A 244 -7.73 13.93 -4.85
CA LYS A 244 -8.30 15.17 -5.42
C LYS A 244 -7.33 16.35 -5.30
N LEU A 245 -6.56 16.45 -4.20
CA LEU A 245 -5.53 17.49 -4.04
C LEU A 245 -4.37 17.28 -5.03
N ILE A 246 -3.93 16.04 -5.19
CA ILE A 246 -2.88 15.68 -6.16
C ILE A 246 -3.33 15.99 -7.60
N MET A 247 -4.60 15.67 -7.96
CA MET A 247 -5.15 15.99 -9.27
C MET A 247 -5.17 17.50 -9.53
N ARG A 248 -5.54 18.31 -8.52
CA ARG A 248 -5.51 19.76 -8.63
C ARG A 248 -4.09 20.27 -8.89
N ALA A 249 -3.11 19.82 -8.08
CA ALA A 249 -1.70 20.18 -8.27
C ALA A 249 -1.17 19.77 -9.67
N ALA A 250 -1.61 18.63 -10.21
CA ALA A 250 -1.27 18.20 -11.56
C ALA A 250 -1.92 19.08 -12.63
N SER A 251 -3.20 19.47 -12.44
CA SER A 251 -3.96 20.28 -13.41
C SER A 251 -3.37 21.67 -13.59
N ASP A 252 -2.89 22.30 -12.51
CA ASP A 252 -2.28 23.64 -12.56
C ASP A 252 -1.02 23.69 -13.44
N ARG A 253 -0.36 22.54 -13.65
CA ARG A 253 0.87 22.41 -14.45
C ARG A 253 0.68 21.57 -15.72
N ILE A 254 -0.51 20.99 -15.92
CA ILE A 254 -0.85 20.11 -17.06
C ILE A 254 0.14 18.93 -17.16
N VAL A 255 0.51 18.33 -16.01
CA VAL A 255 1.38 17.14 -15.98
C VAL A 255 0.55 15.85 -15.87
N PRO A 256 1.01 14.74 -16.47
CA PRO A 256 0.34 13.45 -16.32
C PRO A 256 0.26 13.02 -14.85
N VAL A 257 -0.89 12.46 -14.47
CA VAL A 257 -1.10 11.93 -13.13
C VAL A 257 -1.62 10.49 -13.19
N SER A 258 -1.15 9.65 -12.27
CA SER A 258 -1.73 8.33 -12.01
C SER A 258 -2.21 8.30 -10.56
N LEU A 259 -3.49 7.97 -10.36
CA LEU A 259 -4.13 7.91 -9.06
C LEU A 259 -4.61 6.48 -8.78
N GLU A 260 -4.14 5.90 -7.69
CA GLU A 260 -4.63 4.65 -7.12
C GLU A 260 -5.32 5.01 -5.79
N LEU A 261 -6.62 4.82 -5.73
CA LEU A 261 -7.46 5.36 -4.67
C LEU A 261 -8.24 4.26 -3.96
N GLY A 262 -8.98 4.64 -2.93
CA GLY A 262 -9.82 3.75 -2.17
C GLY A 262 -11.08 3.30 -2.92
N GLY A 263 -11.81 2.38 -2.31
CA GLY A 263 -13.03 1.84 -2.87
C GLY A 263 -13.93 1.17 -1.84
N LYS A 264 -15.08 0.71 -2.30
CA LYS A 264 -16.04 -0.11 -1.54
C LYS A 264 -16.49 -1.26 -2.44
N SER A 265 -15.54 -2.11 -2.79
CA SER A 265 -15.72 -3.14 -3.82
C SER A 265 -16.84 -4.14 -3.45
N PRO A 266 -17.75 -4.45 -4.39
CA PRO A 266 -18.76 -5.47 -4.19
C PRO A 266 -18.22 -6.88 -4.49
N SER A 267 -18.66 -7.86 -3.71
CA SER A 267 -18.58 -9.29 -4.01
C SER A 267 -20.00 -9.81 -4.13
N ILE A 268 -20.37 -10.36 -5.28
CA ILE A 268 -21.74 -10.85 -5.56
C ILE A 268 -21.73 -12.36 -5.67
N VAL A 269 -22.55 -13.04 -4.87
CA VAL A 269 -22.65 -14.51 -4.85
C VAL A 269 -24.05 -14.93 -5.26
N PHE A 270 -24.13 -15.72 -6.33
CA PHE A 270 -25.34 -16.30 -6.87
C PHE A 270 -25.73 -17.62 -6.16
N PRO A 271 -26.98 -18.09 -6.26
CA PRO A 271 -27.45 -19.28 -5.54
C PRO A 271 -26.67 -20.56 -5.85
N ASP A 272 -26.19 -20.71 -7.06
CA ASP A 272 -25.41 -21.87 -7.54
C ASP A 272 -23.93 -21.82 -7.13
N ALA A 273 -23.49 -20.74 -6.48
CA ALA A 273 -22.14 -20.55 -6.01
C ALA A 273 -22.00 -20.72 -4.46
N ASN A 274 -22.89 -21.48 -3.83
CA ASN A 274 -22.84 -21.79 -2.39
C ASN A 274 -21.87 -22.95 -2.09
N GLU A 275 -20.59 -22.73 -2.40
CA GLU A 275 -19.53 -23.71 -2.33
C GLU A 275 -18.42 -23.26 -1.37
N ASP A 276 -17.73 -24.22 -0.75
CA ASP A 276 -16.68 -23.95 0.25
C ASP A 276 -15.52 -23.09 -0.32
N TRP A 277 -15.14 -23.34 -1.58
CA TRP A 277 -14.09 -22.55 -2.26
C TRP A 277 -14.52 -21.09 -2.54
N VAL A 278 -15.83 -20.83 -2.70
CA VAL A 278 -16.36 -19.46 -2.86
C VAL A 278 -16.25 -18.72 -1.53
N ILE A 279 -16.53 -19.38 -0.41
CA ILE A 279 -16.34 -18.81 0.93
C ILE A 279 -14.87 -18.41 1.14
N ASP A 280 -13.91 -19.28 0.75
CA ASP A 280 -12.49 -18.97 0.80
C ASP A 280 -12.14 -17.79 -0.13
N GLY A 281 -12.78 -17.72 -1.29
CA GLY A 281 -12.67 -16.60 -2.22
C GLY A 281 -13.15 -15.28 -1.60
N ILE A 282 -14.27 -15.27 -0.89
CA ILE A 282 -14.78 -14.08 -0.17
C ILE A 282 -13.82 -13.65 0.96
N ILE A 283 -13.28 -14.61 1.72
CA ILE A 283 -12.27 -14.34 2.76
C ILE A 283 -11.01 -13.67 2.14
N ALA A 284 -10.54 -14.24 1.04
CA ALA A 284 -9.40 -13.71 0.31
C ALA A 284 -9.68 -12.32 -0.30
N ALA A 285 -10.87 -12.12 -0.89
CA ALA A 285 -11.31 -10.84 -1.45
C ALA A 285 -11.42 -9.75 -0.38
N MET A 286 -11.92 -10.09 0.81
CA MET A 286 -12.01 -9.15 1.94
C MET A 286 -10.64 -8.78 2.53
N ARG A 287 -9.59 -9.54 2.23
CA ARG A 287 -8.23 -9.29 2.74
C ARG A 287 -8.16 -9.32 4.27
N PHE A 288 -8.90 -10.21 4.95
CA PHE A 288 -8.90 -10.28 6.42
C PHE A 288 -7.50 -10.46 7.00
N THR A 289 -6.64 -11.24 6.36
CA THR A 289 -5.25 -11.45 6.79
C THR A 289 -4.38 -10.18 6.74
N ARG A 290 -4.81 -9.13 6.00
CA ARG A 290 -4.23 -7.79 6.01
C ARG A 290 -5.08 -6.81 6.84
N GLN A 291 -5.87 -7.29 7.79
CA GLN A 291 -6.84 -6.50 8.54
C GLN A 291 -7.77 -5.67 7.63
N SER A 292 -7.98 -6.15 6.41
CA SER A 292 -8.73 -5.44 5.35
C SER A 292 -8.27 -4.00 5.08
N GLN A 293 -7.04 -3.66 5.45
CA GLN A 293 -6.39 -2.38 5.13
C GLN A 293 -5.92 -2.40 3.68
N SER A 294 -6.89 -2.53 2.76
CA SER A 294 -6.63 -2.71 1.33
C SER A 294 -7.68 -1.99 0.49
N CYS A 295 -7.21 -1.22 -0.50
CA CYS A 295 -8.06 -0.57 -1.50
C CYS A 295 -8.86 -1.58 -2.35
N THR A 296 -8.43 -2.85 -2.42
CA THR A 296 -9.10 -3.93 -3.18
C THR A 296 -10.02 -4.78 -2.32
N ALA A 297 -10.26 -4.43 -1.03
CA ALA A 297 -11.10 -5.23 -0.16
C ALA A 297 -12.55 -5.29 -0.65
N GLY A 298 -13.06 -6.51 -0.88
CA GLY A 298 -14.45 -6.79 -1.23
C GLY A 298 -15.36 -6.63 0.00
N SER A 299 -15.49 -5.40 0.50
CA SER A 299 -16.10 -5.10 1.81
C SER A 299 -17.62 -5.01 1.78
N ARG A 300 -18.25 -5.08 0.60
CA ARG A 300 -19.70 -5.29 0.43
C ARG A 300 -19.95 -6.68 -0.14
N LEU A 301 -20.56 -7.56 0.66
CA LEU A 301 -20.93 -8.91 0.24
C LEU A 301 -22.42 -8.94 -0.08
N PHE A 302 -22.76 -9.11 -1.35
CA PHE A 302 -24.12 -9.30 -1.83
C PHE A 302 -24.40 -10.80 -1.96
N LEU A 303 -25.30 -11.34 -1.10
CA LEU A 303 -25.68 -12.74 -1.11
C LEU A 303 -27.11 -12.90 -1.60
N HIS A 304 -27.36 -13.85 -2.52
CA HIS A 304 -28.72 -14.18 -2.89
C HIS A 304 -29.49 -14.70 -1.67
N ARG A 305 -30.76 -14.32 -1.57
CA ARG A 305 -31.59 -14.62 -0.39
C ARG A 305 -31.62 -16.12 -0.03
N ASP A 306 -31.63 -17.00 -1.03
CA ASP A 306 -31.77 -18.44 -0.81
C ASP A 306 -30.55 -19.09 -0.12
N ILE A 307 -29.39 -18.44 -0.20
CA ILE A 307 -28.14 -18.93 0.42
C ILE A 307 -27.67 -18.05 1.58
N PHE A 308 -28.35 -16.96 1.88
CA PHE A 308 -27.88 -15.89 2.73
C PHE A 308 -27.41 -16.36 4.12
N ASP A 309 -28.28 -17.07 4.85
CA ASP A 309 -27.95 -17.47 6.21
C ASP A 309 -26.93 -18.61 6.24
N ASN A 310 -27.10 -19.65 5.42
CA ASN A 310 -26.17 -20.78 5.37
C ASN A 310 -24.76 -20.35 4.98
N PHE A 311 -24.63 -19.44 3.99
CA PHE A 311 -23.35 -18.91 3.56
C PHE A 311 -22.68 -18.08 4.66
N LEU A 312 -23.45 -17.21 5.33
CA LEU A 312 -22.93 -16.39 6.44
C LEU A 312 -22.48 -17.22 7.64
N ASP A 313 -23.20 -18.28 7.96
CA ASP A 313 -22.82 -19.19 9.05
C ASP A 313 -21.50 -19.89 8.74
N ALA A 314 -21.32 -20.44 7.54
CA ALA A 314 -20.08 -21.06 7.11
C ALA A 314 -18.92 -20.06 7.04
N LEU A 315 -19.15 -18.85 6.48
CA LEU A 315 -18.17 -17.76 6.44
C LEU A 315 -17.73 -17.37 7.86
N SER A 316 -18.69 -17.21 8.79
CA SER A 316 -18.38 -16.82 10.15
C SER A 316 -17.53 -17.84 10.90
N GLN A 317 -17.75 -19.13 10.66
CA GLN A 317 -16.94 -20.20 11.25
C GLN A 317 -15.48 -20.11 10.80
N LYS A 318 -15.25 -19.94 9.49
CA LYS A 318 -13.89 -19.76 8.94
C LYS A 318 -13.22 -18.48 9.44
N VAL A 319 -13.94 -17.37 9.52
CA VAL A 319 -13.40 -16.10 10.01
C VAL A 319 -13.04 -16.17 11.50
N LYS A 320 -13.83 -16.83 12.32
CA LYS A 320 -13.54 -17.07 13.74
C LYS A 320 -12.31 -17.97 13.98
N ALA A 321 -11.96 -18.80 13.02
CA ALA A 321 -10.80 -19.68 13.11
C ALA A 321 -9.46 -18.95 12.95
N PHE A 322 -9.46 -17.71 12.43
CA PHE A 322 -8.23 -16.93 12.31
C PHE A 322 -7.63 -16.58 13.67
N LYS A 323 -6.34 -16.84 13.82
CA LYS A 323 -5.58 -16.45 14.99
C LYS A 323 -5.12 -15.00 14.86
N LEU A 324 -5.73 -14.14 15.65
CA LEU A 324 -5.31 -12.75 15.84
C LEU A 324 -4.14 -12.71 16.85
N GLY A 325 -3.03 -12.10 16.53
CA GLY A 325 -1.86 -12.12 17.42
C GLY A 325 -0.68 -11.30 16.93
N ASP A 326 0.44 -11.39 17.66
CA ASP A 326 1.69 -10.69 17.35
C ASP A 326 2.09 -10.92 15.88
N PRO A 327 2.35 -9.84 15.11
CA PRO A 327 2.72 -9.93 13.70
C PRO A 327 3.96 -10.79 13.42
N LEU A 328 4.92 -10.87 14.34
CA LEU A 328 6.13 -11.68 14.18
C LEU A 328 5.99 -13.14 14.66
N ASP A 329 4.86 -13.50 15.30
CA ASP A 329 4.56 -14.89 15.64
C ASP A 329 4.14 -15.63 14.35
N GLU A 330 4.89 -16.68 13.98
CA GLU A 330 4.62 -17.52 12.80
C GLU A 330 3.27 -18.23 12.86
N THR A 331 2.63 -18.27 14.00
CA THR A 331 1.29 -18.87 14.17
C THR A 331 0.15 -17.86 14.00
N SER A 332 0.44 -16.56 13.95
CA SER A 332 -0.57 -15.53 13.73
C SER A 332 -1.03 -15.49 12.27
N ASP A 333 -2.35 -15.43 12.08
CA ASP A 333 -2.97 -15.23 10.76
C ASP A 333 -3.22 -13.76 10.46
N ILE A 334 -3.58 -13.00 11.49
CA ILE A 334 -3.96 -11.58 11.42
C ILE A 334 -3.19 -10.82 12.49
N GLY A 335 -2.60 -9.69 12.12
CA GLY A 335 -1.90 -8.80 13.03
C GLY A 335 -2.76 -7.61 13.48
N THR A 336 -2.20 -6.37 13.40
CA THR A 336 -2.84 -5.16 13.93
C THR A 336 -3.24 -4.16 12.85
N ILE A 337 -4.09 -3.20 13.19
CA ILE A 337 -4.27 -1.95 12.46
C ILE A 337 -2.99 -1.11 12.63
N ILE A 338 -2.69 -0.28 11.65
CA ILE A 338 -1.40 0.43 11.54
C ILE A 338 -1.13 1.44 12.68
N ASN A 339 -2.13 2.21 13.10
CA ASN A 339 -1.98 3.29 14.07
C ASN A 339 -3.28 3.56 14.83
N GLU A 340 -3.20 4.38 15.87
CA GLU A 340 -4.34 4.74 16.73
C GLU A 340 -5.48 5.43 15.95
N LYS A 341 -5.15 6.33 15.04
CA LYS A 341 -6.16 7.07 14.24
C LYS A 341 -7.00 6.10 13.40
N GLN A 342 -6.36 5.17 12.71
CA GLN A 342 -7.07 4.19 11.90
C GLN A 342 -7.81 3.17 12.75
N PHE A 343 -7.24 2.75 13.88
CA PHE A 343 -7.90 1.87 14.84
C PHE A 343 -9.20 2.49 15.39
N ASN A 344 -9.13 3.73 15.83
CA ASN A 344 -10.30 4.47 16.33
C ASN A 344 -11.36 4.65 15.24
N LYS A 345 -10.95 4.91 13.99
CA LYS A 345 -11.87 4.96 12.84
C LYS A 345 -12.62 3.63 12.68
N VAL A 346 -11.91 2.50 12.68
CA VAL A 346 -12.51 1.17 12.56
C VAL A 346 -13.46 0.87 13.70
N CYS A 347 -13.05 1.13 14.95
CA CYS A 347 -13.90 0.96 16.13
C CYS A 347 -15.18 1.80 16.05
N GLY A 348 -15.09 3.05 15.58
CA GLY A 348 -16.25 3.92 15.39
C GLY A 348 -17.29 3.35 14.41
N TYR A 349 -16.86 2.72 13.32
CA TYR A 349 -17.78 2.01 12.41
C TYR A 349 -18.40 0.76 13.04
N VAL A 350 -17.61 -0.01 13.81
CA VAL A 350 -18.15 -1.17 14.55
C VAL A 350 -19.18 -0.72 15.56
N GLU A 351 -18.92 0.33 16.33
CA GLU A 351 -19.89 0.91 17.29
C GLU A 351 -21.17 1.40 16.60
N GLU A 352 -21.05 2.03 15.44
CA GLU A 352 -22.21 2.45 14.64
C GLU A 352 -23.06 1.25 14.25
N GLY A 353 -22.43 0.18 13.74
CA GLY A 353 -23.13 -1.05 13.38
C GLY A 353 -23.83 -1.72 14.57
N LEU A 354 -23.17 -1.75 15.72
CA LEU A 354 -23.73 -2.33 16.96
C LEU A 354 -24.94 -1.54 17.51
N LYS A 355 -25.02 -0.22 17.24
CA LYS A 355 -26.16 0.63 17.66
C LYS A 355 -27.39 0.50 16.75
N ARG A 356 -27.22 -0.07 15.54
CA ARG A 356 -28.33 -0.26 14.59
C ARG A 356 -29.11 -1.53 14.90
N ARG A 357 -30.40 -1.37 15.28
CA ARG A 357 -31.26 -2.51 15.66
C ARG A 357 -31.53 -3.50 14.53
N GLU A 358 -31.52 -3.01 13.30
CA GLU A 358 -31.77 -3.79 12.08
C GLU A 358 -30.55 -4.63 11.68
N ALA A 359 -29.34 -4.19 12.04
CA ALA A 359 -28.12 -4.91 11.75
C ALA A 359 -27.98 -6.15 12.65
N ARG A 360 -27.67 -7.29 12.04
CA ARG A 360 -27.32 -8.51 12.77
C ARG A 360 -25.79 -8.65 12.79
N VAL A 361 -25.21 -8.75 13.96
CA VAL A 361 -23.80 -9.14 14.12
C VAL A 361 -23.68 -10.64 13.88
N VAL A 362 -22.98 -11.03 12.82
CA VAL A 362 -22.73 -12.44 12.49
C VAL A 362 -21.52 -12.95 13.27
N THR A 363 -20.46 -12.15 13.34
CA THR A 363 -19.25 -12.40 14.14
C THR A 363 -18.52 -11.10 14.42
N GLY A 364 -17.60 -11.12 15.38
CA GLY A 364 -16.74 -9.99 15.73
C GLY A 364 -17.35 -9.05 16.76
N GLY A 365 -17.06 -7.76 16.62
CA GLY A 365 -17.44 -6.69 17.55
C GLY A 365 -16.24 -5.82 17.95
N LEU A 366 -16.38 -5.11 19.06
CA LEU A 366 -15.30 -4.26 19.57
C LEU A 366 -14.12 -5.09 20.11
N PRO A 367 -12.89 -4.55 20.03
CA PRO A 367 -11.70 -5.23 20.53
C PRO A 367 -11.78 -5.46 22.05
N PRO A 368 -11.10 -6.49 22.58
CA PRO A 368 -11.05 -6.75 24.00
C PRO A 368 -10.32 -5.62 24.72
N LYS A 369 -10.77 -5.32 25.95
CA LYS A 369 -10.17 -4.30 26.80
C LYS A 369 -9.06 -4.82 27.70
N GLU A 370 -8.89 -6.13 27.76
CA GLU A 370 -7.94 -6.83 28.64
C GLU A 370 -7.20 -7.92 27.87
N GLY A 371 -6.05 -8.33 28.41
CA GLY A 371 -5.19 -9.36 27.82
C GLY A 371 -4.27 -8.83 26.71
N ALA A 372 -3.48 -9.71 26.09
CA ALA A 372 -2.43 -9.34 25.14
C ALA A 372 -2.95 -8.52 23.93
N LEU A 373 -4.16 -8.76 23.49
CA LEU A 373 -4.76 -8.01 22.38
C LEU A 373 -5.15 -6.56 22.75
N SER A 374 -5.17 -6.18 24.03
CA SER A 374 -5.39 -4.80 24.45
C SER A 374 -4.14 -3.93 24.43
N GLU A 375 -2.97 -4.56 24.28
CA GLU A 375 -1.66 -3.87 24.26
C GLU A 375 -1.39 -3.17 22.93
N GLY A 376 -1.99 -3.65 21.81
CA GLY A 376 -1.83 -3.12 20.46
C GLY A 376 -3.16 -2.68 19.80
N TYR A 377 -3.08 -2.31 18.53
CA TYR A 377 -4.26 -1.89 17.74
C TYR A 377 -4.96 -3.08 17.07
N TYR A 378 -5.34 -4.09 17.86
CA TYR A 378 -5.96 -5.32 17.36
C TYR A 378 -7.47 -5.13 17.13
N ALA A 379 -7.91 -5.10 15.89
CA ALA A 379 -9.32 -5.05 15.51
C ALA A 379 -9.83 -6.45 15.18
N ILE A 380 -10.99 -6.82 15.75
CA ILE A 380 -11.59 -8.14 15.52
C ILE A 380 -12.30 -8.15 14.17
N PRO A 381 -12.06 -9.14 13.28
CA PRO A 381 -12.85 -9.33 12.08
C PRO A 381 -14.35 -9.37 12.37
N THR A 382 -15.08 -8.42 11.81
CA THR A 382 -16.50 -8.17 12.13
C THR A 382 -17.34 -8.28 10.86
N ILE A 383 -18.44 -9.05 10.93
CA ILE A 383 -19.41 -9.19 9.85
C ILE A 383 -20.77 -8.72 10.33
N PHE A 384 -21.31 -7.71 9.64
CA PHE A 384 -22.69 -7.26 9.81
C PHE A 384 -23.57 -7.77 8.68
N ALA A 385 -24.70 -8.39 9.00
CA ALA A 385 -25.75 -8.77 8.07
C ALA A 385 -26.97 -7.84 8.19
N ASN A 386 -27.88 -7.91 7.22
CA ASN A 386 -29.07 -7.07 7.14
C ASN A 386 -28.73 -5.55 7.08
N VAL A 387 -27.64 -5.24 6.40
CA VAL A 387 -27.18 -3.85 6.18
C VAL A 387 -27.87 -3.32 4.94
N ALA A 388 -28.44 -2.11 5.02
CA ALA A 388 -28.98 -1.44 3.85
C ALA A 388 -27.84 -0.78 3.03
N ASN A 389 -27.95 -0.79 1.71
CA ASN A 389 -26.90 -0.30 0.80
C ASN A 389 -26.63 1.22 0.95
N ASP A 390 -27.59 1.98 1.43
CA ASP A 390 -27.47 3.42 1.69
C ASP A 390 -26.83 3.77 3.05
N TRP A 391 -26.58 2.78 3.92
CA TRP A 391 -25.93 3.05 5.18
C TRP A 391 -24.46 3.42 5.00
N ARG A 392 -23.97 4.25 5.90
CA ARG A 392 -22.58 4.68 5.93
C ARG A 392 -21.60 3.49 5.94
N LEU A 393 -21.94 2.41 6.66
CA LEU A 393 -21.15 1.17 6.69
C LEU A 393 -20.99 0.52 5.30
N ALA A 394 -22.01 0.66 4.43
CA ALA A 394 -21.99 0.10 3.08
C ALA A 394 -21.37 1.05 2.05
N ARG A 395 -21.36 2.36 2.29
CA ARG A 395 -20.91 3.38 1.32
C ARG A 395 -19.50 3.88 1.55
N GLU A 396 -19.08 4.02 2.80
CA GLU A 396 -17.77 4.58 3.12
C GLU A 396 -16.70 3.49 3.26
N GLU A 397 -15.49 3.82 2.82
CA GLU A 397 -14.32 2.98 3.00
C GLU A 397 -13.88 2.96 4.47
N ILE A 398 -14.05 1.82 5.14
CA ILE A 398 -13.65 1.65 6.54
C ILE A 398 -12.13 1.45 6.64
N PHE A 399 -11.55 0.70 5.70
CA PHE A 399 -10.15 0.32 5.64
C PHE A 399 -9.72 -0.46 6.89
N GLY A 400 -10.55 -1.43 7.26
CA GLY A 400 -10.44 -2.28 8.45
C GLY A 400 -11.30 -3.54 8.29
N PRO A 401 -11.20 -4.53 9.20
CA PRO A 401 -11.78 -5.85 9.02
C PRO A 401 -13.29 -5.89 9.31
N VAL A 402 -14.04 -5.01 8.64
CA VAL A 402 -15.52 -4.90 8.77
C VAL A 402 -16.16 -5.19 7.42
N LEU A 403 -16.83 -6.33 7.30
CA LEU A 403 -17.58 -6.80 6.14
C LEU A 403 -19.08 -6.54 6.36
N VAL A 404 -19.76 -6.02 5.36
CA VAL A 404 -21.22 -5.86 5.38
C VAL A 404 -21.86 -6.81 4.37
N ALA A 405 -22.87 -7.57 4.82
CA ALA A 405 -23.63 -8.50 3.99
C ALA A 405 -25.04 -7.96 3.71
N ILE A 406 -25.37 -7.89 2.43
CA ILE A 406 -26.61 -7.34 1.88
C ILE A 406 -27.32 -8.45 1.10
N SER A 407 -28.60 -8.69 1.41
CA SER A 407 -29.39 -9.69 0.70
C SER A 407 -29.94 -9.12 -0.61
N TRP A 408 -30.02 -9.96 -1.65
CA TRP A 408 -30.61 -9.61 -2.94
C TRP A 408 -31.42 -10.80 -3.51
N THR A 409 -32.28 -10.52 -4.49
CA THR A 409 -33.11 -11.53 -5.18
C THR A 409 -33.19 -11.32 -6.69
N ASP A 410 -33.09 -10.11 -7.16
CA ASP A 410 -33.16 -9.77 -8.58
C ASP A 410 -31.79 -9.31 -9.07
N GLU A 411 -31.34 -9.85 -10.21
CA GLU A 411 -30.02 -9.58 -10.76
C GLU A 411 -29.85 -8.12 -11.19
N ALA A 412 -30.87 -7.51 -11.77
CA ALA A 412 -30.80 -6.11 -12.15
C ALA A 412 -30.69 -5.18 -10.93
N ASP A 413 -31.35 -5.55 -9.82
CA ASP A 413 -31.27 -4.82 -8.57
C ASP A 413 -29.89 -4.94 -7.93
N VAL A 414 -29.26 -6.13 -7.88
CA VAL A 414 -27.93 -6.26 -7.30
C VAL A 414 -26.87 -5.53 -8.13
N ILE A 415 -26.98 -5.54 -9.46
CA ILE A 415 -26.10 -4.76 -10.33
C ILE A 415 -26.25 -3.26 -10.03
N ARG A 416 -27.49 -2.76 -9.88
CA ARG A 416 -27.74 -1.37 -9.52
C ARG A 416 -27.16 -1.02 -8.15
N MET A 417 -27.38 -1.87 -7.12
CA MET A 417 -26.85 -1.67 -5.78
C MET A 417 -25.30 -1.71 -5.73
N ALA A 418 -24.69 -2.58 -6.53
CA ALA A 418 -23.23 -2.70 -6.59
C ALA A 418 -22.58 -1.47 -7.22
N ASN A 419 -23.27 -0.77 -8.13
CA ASN A 419 -22.80 0.41 -8.84
C ASN A 419 -23.19 1.75 -8.15
N ASP A 420 -23.97 1.69 -7.08
CA ASP A 420 -24.43 2.88 -6.35
C ASP A 420 -23.37 3.46 -5.39
#